data_3bad4ef0288d2f9cc143dd2bc3ddb6e8
#
_entry.id   3bad4ef0288d2f9cc143dd2bc3ddb6e8
#
_cell.length_a   1.000
_cell.length_b   1.000
_cell.length_c   1.000
_cell.angle_alpha   90.00
_cell.angle_beta   90.00
_cell.angle_gamma   90.00
#
_symmetry.space_group_name_H-M   'P 1'
#
loop_
_entity.id
_entity.type
_entity.pdbx_description
1 polymer ?
#
loop_
_entity_poly.entity_id
_entity_poly.type
_entity_poly.pdbx_seq_one_letter_code
_entity_poly.pdbx_strand_id
1 'polypeptide(L)'
;MDFPTGVELHNGKIRITFTYRGKRCREVLRGWTVNSSNIKKAGNLRTLITSEIQFGKFDYAKRFPESKALKKFITTKKITTFKELSDFFTDTKALEVSGATLLSITSVVNTLLRVIGENTRLVDIEHADILHYRKELLTGTIINPAMPNLGRQGRAPSTVNKQMAVLSEMLKLANRSQFILHAPYEGVSRLKLSKNDPDPLLLHEYQALIAALPRSQALIIIVAVHTGMRPGEICALAWEDIDLVKGEIHVSRSLTNKRVFVPPKTDAGIRTITLLKPALDALKEQYEVTGANPKQEIRFHHREIGKTEQQSLRFVFSPTAYSSRKGSYFSKNSIAYGWKRGTKLANIRERNPYQSRHTYACWTLMAGANPSFIASQMGHEDARMVYEVYSKWIGDMNQDQVNMLNNQMPTALPPGRPHGQGSMRKVI
;
A
#
# COMPACT_ATOMS: atom_id res chain seq x y z
N MET A 1 -6.40 30.15 62.43
CA MET A 1 -5.83 28.94 61.76
C MET A 1 -5.06 29.43 60.56
N ASP A 2 -3.81 29.08 60.47
CA ASP A 2 -2.96 29.45 59.33
C ASP A 2 -3.09 28.41 58.26
N PHE A 3 -3.34 28.83 57.00
CA PHE A 3 -3.57 27.93 55.85
C PHE A 3 -2.33 27.85 54.96
N PRO A 4 -1.83 26.63 54.69
CA PRO A 4 -0.75 26.47 53.74
C PRO A 4 -1.12 27.02 52.34
N THR A 5 -0.11 27.40 51.57
CA THR A 5 -0.29 27.93 50.19
C THR A 5 -1.21 27.04 49.35
N GLY A 6 -2.29 27.64 48.82
CA GLY A 6 -3.26 26.94 47.98
C GLY A 6 -4.20 25.98 48.69
N VAL A 7 -4.30 26.09 50.01
CA VAL A 7 -5.33 25.45 50.80
C VAL A 7 -6.26 26.55 51.37
N GLU A 8 -7.56 26.35 51.28
CA GLU A 8 -8.57 27.31 51.71
C GLU A 8 -9.83 26.61 52.24
N LEU A 9 -10.64 27.32 53.00
CA LEU A 9 -11.98 26.87 53.36
C LEU A 9 -12.99 27.35 52.31
N HIS A 10 -13.84 26.44 51.87
CA HIS A 10 -14.94 26.74 50.95
C HIS A 10 -16.19 26.01 51.41
N ASN A 11 -17.24 26.76 51.74
CA ASN A 11 -18.51 26.23 52.28
C ASN A 11 -18.27 25.22 53.42
N GLY A 12 -17.44 25.59 54.39
CA GLY A 12 -17.14 24.75 55.54
C GLY A 12 -16.32 23.49 55.28
N LYS A 13 -15.69 23.37 54.12
CA LYS A 13 -14.88 22.20 53.70
C LYS A 13 -13.49 22.65 53.27
N ILE A 14 -12.48 21.80 53.48
CA ILE A 14 -11.10 22.03 53.02
C ILE A 14 -11.06 21.89 51.50
N ARG A 15 -10.53 22.90 50.83
CA ARG A 15 -10.32 22.93 49.37
C ARG A 15 -8.86 23.16 49.07
N ILE A 16 -8.30 22.41 48.10
CA ILE A 16 -6.96 22.61 47.55
C ILE A 16 -7.02 23.21 46.15
N THR A 17 -6.04 24.05 45.83
CA THR A 17 -5.91 24.71 44.53
C THR A 17 -4.54 24.40 43.96
N PHE A 18 -4.51 23.95 42.68
CA PHE A 18 -3.28 23.69 41.92
C PHE A 18 -3.52 23.92 40.41
N THR A 19 -2.45 24.01 39.64
CA THR A 19 -2.54 24.17 38.19
C THR A 19 -2.23 22.84 37.50
N TYR A 20 -3.10 22.39 36.60
CA TYR A 20 -2.90 21.18 35.80
C TYR A 20 -3.20 21.48 34.33
N ARG A 21 -2.28 21.13 33.41
CA ARG A 21 -2.37 21.41 31.97
C ARG A 21 -2.75 22.86 31.67
N GLY A 22 -2.11 23.82 32.34
CA GLY A 22 -2.35 25.25 32.18
C GLY A 22 -3.67 25.77 32.78
N LYS A 23 -4.51 24.93 33.38
CA LYS A 23 -5.80 25.32 33.98
C LYS A 23 -5.76 25.24 35.50
N ARG A 24 -6.32 26.24 36.13
CA ARG A 24 -6.46 26.27 37.61
C ARG A 24 -7.54 25.30 38.04
N CYS A 25 -7.18 24.34 38.91
CA CYS A 25 -8.03 23.32 39.50
C CYS A 25 -8.30 23.64 40.96
N ARG A 26 -9.53 23.38 41.39
CA ARG A 26 -9.96 23.59 42.79
C ARG A 26 -10.74 22.35 43.21
N GLU A 27 -10.18 21.58 44.18
CA GLU A 27 -10.77 20.31 44.61
C GLU A 27 -11.11 20.34 46.08
N VAL A 28 -12.34 19.99 46.43
CA VAL A 28 -12.82 19.87 47.77
C VAL A 28 -12.48 18.47 48.29
N LEU A 29 -11.79 18.42 49.46
CA LEU A 29 -11.42 17.17 50.12
C LEU A 29 -12.63 16.63 50.90
N ARG A 30 -13.38 15.74 50.26
CA ARG A 30 -14.59 15.13 50.84
C ARG A 30 -14.21 14.22 52.00
N GLY A 31 -15.02 14.28 53.10
CA GLY A 31 -14.79 13.45 54.28
C GLY A 31 -13.72 13.98 55.23
N TRP A 32 -13.05 15.13 54.89
CA TRP A 32 -12.04 15.73 55.77
C TRP A 32 -12.68 16.76 56.67
N THR A 33 -12.66 16.51 57.99
CA THR A 33 -13.09 17.48 59.00
C THR A 33 -12.13 18.66 59.08
N VAL A 34 -12.66 19.85 59.37
CA VAL A 34 -11.85 21.07 59.45
C VAL A 34 -11.17 21.14 60.83
N ASN A 35 -9.90 20.79 60.85
CA ASN A 35 -9.00 20.91 62.01
C ASN A 35 -7.56 21.19 61.52
N SER A 36 -6.70 21.65 62.45
CA SER A 36 -5.31 22.02 62.12
C SER A 36 -4.50 20.87 61.52
N SER A 37 -4.75 19.63 61.95
CA SER A 37 -4.07 18.44 61.41
C SER A 37 -4.44 18.20 59.94
N ASN A 38 -5.73 18.23 59.59
CA ASN A 38 -6.22 18.02 58.24
C ASN A 38 -5.84 19.16 57.29
N ILE A 39 -5.79 20.41 57.77
CA ILE A 39 -5.30 21.55 56.99
C ILE A 39 -3.83 21.37 56.63
N LYS A 40 -2.97 20.94 57.59
CA LYS A 40 -1.57 20.62 57.30
C LYS A 40 -1.42 19.46 56.31
N LYS A 41 -2.20 18.39 56.50
CA LYS A 41 -2.24 17.25 55.55
C LYS A 41 -2.69 17.68 54.15
N ALA A 42 -3.65 18.59 54.00
CA ALA A 42 -4.09 19.14 52.72
C ALA A 42 -2.97 19.92 52.00
N GLY A 43 -2.15 20.67 52.77
CA GLY A 43 -0.94 21.31 52.25
C GLY A 43 0.06 20.31 51.66
N ASN A 44 0.34 19.25 52.44
CA ASN A 44 1.24 18.17 51.97
C ASN A 44 0.69 17.46 50.74
N LEU A 45 -0.61 17.17 50.70
CA LEU A 45 -1.26 16.57 49.52
C LEU A 45 -1.13 17.46 48.28
N ARG A 46 -1.34 18.78 48.43
CA ARG A 46 -1.15 19.73 47.33
C ARG A 46 0.29 19.76 46.84
N THR A 47 1.27 19.74 47.72
CA THR A 47 2.69 19.69 47.36
C THR A 47 3.01 18.41 46.57
N LEU A 48 2.50 17.25 47.04
CA LEU A 48 2.65 15.98 46.35
C LEU A 48 2.05 16.04 44.94
N ILE A 49 0.82 16.55 44.81
CA ILE A 49 0.16 16.71 43.48
C ILE A 49 0.98 17.61 42.57
N THR A 50 1.51 18.71 43.06
CA THR A 50 2.33 19.64 42.28
C THR A 50 3.62 18.97 41.79
N SER A 51 4.25 18.19 42.65
CA SER A 51 5.42 17.38 42.31
C SER A 51 5.10 16.30 41.26
N GLU A 52 4.02 15.54 41.45
CA GLU A 52 3.55 14.54 40.48
C GLU A 52 3.27 15.18 39.11
N ILE A 53 2.71 16.40 39.06
CA ILE A 53 2.47 17.17 37.84
C ILE A 53 3.79 17.54 37.14
N GLN A 54 4.78 18.03 37.89
CA GLN A 54 6.10 18.39 37.37
C GLN A 54 6.83 17.20 36.76
N PHE A 55 6.69 16.03 37.40
CA PHE A 55 7.28 14.77 36.89
C PHE A 55 6.42 14.04 35.87
N GLY A 56 5.28 14.58 35.42
CA GLY A 56 4.38 13.96 34.45
C GLY A 56 3.65 12.71 34.95
N LYS A 57 3.65 12.45 36.27
CA LYS A 57 3.08 11.25 36.91
C LYS A 57 1.67 11.46 37.46
N PHE A 58 1.14 12.68 37.42
CA PHE A 58 -0.17 13.00 37.99
C PHE A 58 -1.32 12.57 37.10
N ASP A 59 -2.17 11.67 37.60
CA ASP A 59 -3.44 11.27 36.97
C ASP A 59 -4.61 11.89 37.73
N TYR A 60 -5.26 12.88 37.08
CA TYR A 60 -6.39 13.61 37.67
C TYR A 60 -7.59 12.69 37.94
N ALA A 61 -7.89 11.77 37.02
CA ALA A 61 -9.04 10.85 37.12
C ALA A 61 -8.84 9.84 38.27
N LYS A 62 -7.62 9.35 38.43
CA LYS A 62 -7.26 8.43 39.52
C LYS A 62 -7.29 9.13 40.88
N ARG A 63 -6.86 10.38 40.92
CA ARG A 63 -6.77 11.13 42.19
C ARG A 63 -8.11 11.74 42.64
N PHE A 64 -8.92 12.21 41.69
CA PHE A 64 -10.21 12.86 41.91
C PHE A 64 -11.30 12.29 40.98
N PRO A 65 -11.71 11.01 41.13
CA PRO A 65 -12.61 10.34 40.18
C PRO A 65 -14.00 10.98 40.08
N GLU A 66 -14.46 11.66 41.15
CA GLU A 66 -15.78 12.32 41.20
C GLU A 66 -15.73 13.81 40.88
N SER A 67 -14.58 14.35 40.49
CA SER A 67 -14.45 15.78 40.25
C SER A 67 -15.17 16.21 38.96
N LYS A 68 -15.99 17.26 39.09
CA LYS A 68 -16.61 17.93 37.93
C LYS A 68 -15.55 18.56 37.00
N ALA A 69 -14.35 18.83 37.51
CA ALA A 69 -13.26 19.39 36.72
C ALA A 69 -12.65 18.38 35.74
N LEU A 70 -12.87 17.08 35.92
CA LEU A 70 -12.50 16.03 34.92
C LEU A 70 -13.00 16.37 33.51
N LYS A 71 -14.24 16.90 33.39
CA LYS A 71 -14.81 17.33 32.11
C LYS A 71 -13.96 18.39 31.39
N LYS A 72 -13.13 19.16 32.08
CA LYS A 72 -12.24 20.19 31.52
C LYS A 72 -10.99 19.59 30.86
N PHE A 73 -10.65 18.34 31.21
CA PHE A 73 -9.43 17.63 30.81
C PHE A 73 -9.73 16.40 29.91
N ILE A 74 -10.98 15.94 29.92
CA ILE A 74 -11.47 14.89 29.04
C ILE A 74 -11.96 15.58 27.75
N THR A 75 -11.04 15.85 26.84
CA THR A 75 -11.36 16.44 25.51
C THR A 75 -11.80 15.38 24.51
N THR A 76 -11.64 14.09 24.81
CA THR A 76 -12.03 12.97 23.96
C THR A 76 -12.63 11.84 24.80
N LYS A 77 -13.64 11.17 24.27
CA LYS A 77 -14.18 9.93 24.84
C LYS A 77 -13.00 8.97 25.07
N LYS A 78 -12.81 8.52 26.32
CA LYS A 78 -11.72 7.60 26.64
C LYS A 78 -11.98 6.28 25.92
N ILE A 79 -11.20 5.99 24.89
CA ILE A 79 -11.22 4.72 24.17
C ILE A 79 -10.59 3.67 25.08
N THR A 80 -11.32 2.61 25.37
CA THR A 80 -10.93 1.57 26.34
C THR A 80 -10.90 0.17 25.74
N THR A 81 -11.69 -0.10 24.70
CA THR A 81 -11.80 -1.42 24.06
C THR A 81 -11.15 -1.43 22.69
N PHE A 82 -10.80 -2.61 22.22
CA PHE A 82 -10.24 -2.79 20.89
C PHE A 82 -11.22 -2.40 19.78
N LYS A 83 -12.52 -2.60 19.99
CA LYS A 83 -13.57 -2.15 19.05
C LYS A 83 -13.59 -0.63 18.93
N GLU A 84 -13.60 0.10 20.06
CA GLU A 84 -13.58 1.56 20.05
C GLU A 84 -12.32 2.12 19.37
N LEU A 85 -11.15 1.48 19.58
CA LEU A 85 -9.91 1.83 18.88
C LEU A 85 -10.01 1.56 17.38
N SER A 86 -10.62 0.45 17.00
CA SER A 86 -10.80 0.07 15.60
C SER A 86 -11.68 1.06 14.83
N ASP A 87 -12.77 1.50 15.45
CA ASP A 87 -13.66 2.50 14.87
C ASP A 87 -12.94 3.85 14.73
N PHE A 88 -12.31 4.32 15.80
CA PHE A 88 -11.53 5.57 15.80
C PHE A 88 -10.40 5.56 14.74
N PHE A 89 -9.67 4.45 14.64
CA PHE A 89 -8.60 4.29 13.65
C PHE A 89 -9.15 4.31 12.22
N THR A 90 -10.25 3.61 11.97
CA THR A 90 -10.87 3.55 10.63
C THR A 90 -11.41 4.91 10.20
N ASP A 91 -12.06 5.64 11.11
CA ASP A 91 -12.56 6.99 10.86
C ASP A 91 -11.41 7.98 10.56
N THR A 92 -10.32 7.88 11.33
CA THR A 92 -9.11 8.69 11.07
C THR A 92 -8.53 8.36 9.69
N LYS A 93 -8.40 7.08 9.36
CA LYS A 93 -7.88 6.63 8.05
C LYS A 93 -8.76 7.01 6.88
N ALA A 94 -10.07 7.12 7.08
CA ALA A 94 -11.00 7.56 6.03
C ALA A 94 -10.69 8.98 5.53
N LEU A 95 -10.06 9.81 6.36
CA LEU A 95 -9.64 11.17 6.00
C LEU A 95 -8.22 11.25 5.41
N GLU A 96 -7.44 10.16 5.50
CA GLU A 96 -6.02 10.16 5.10
C GLU A 96 -5.74 9.37 3.82
N VAL A 97 -6.55 8.35 3.52
CA VAL A 97 -6.22 7.39 2.46
C VAL A 97 -7.30 7.27 1.40
N SER A 98 -6.93 6.78 0.23
CA SER A 98 -7.89 6.48 -0.84
C SER A 98 -8.92 5.43 -0.42
N GLY A 99 -10.12 5.46 -0.99
CA GLY A 99 -11.19 4.51 -0.70
C GLY A 99 -10.77 3.03 -0.91
N ALA A 100 -9.92 2.74 -1.87
CA ALA A 100 -9.39 1.37 -2.09
C ALA A 100 -8.46 0.93 -0.95
N THR A 101 -7.64 1.83 -0.45
CA THR A 101 -6.75 1.58 0.70
C THR A 101 -7.57 1.42 1.97
N LEU A 102 -8.59 2.29 2.18
CA LEU A 102 -9.50 2.21 3.32
C LEU A 102 -10.20 0.85 3.37
N LEU A 103 -10.75 0.37 2.25
CA LEU A 103 -11.38 -0.95 2.19
C LEU A 103 -10.41 -2.09 2.56
N SER A 104 -9.15 -1.98 2.13
CA SER A 104 -8.11 -2.96 2.52
C SER A 104 -7.82 -2.91 4.02
N ILE A 105 -7.71 -1.71 4.60
CA ILE A 105 -7.51 -1.50 6.04
C ILE A 105 -8.71 -2.04 6.82
N THR A 106 -9.93 -1.68 6.44
CA THR A 106 -11.16 -2.16 7.09
C THR A 106 -11.26 -3.69 7.08
N SER A 107 -10.89 -4.33 5.98
CA SER A 107 -10.83 -5.81 5.91
C SER A 107 -9.82 -6.40 6.90
N VAL A 108 -8.67 -5.75 7.07
CA VAL A 108 -7.67 -6.16 8.07
C VAL A 108 -8.19 -5.93 9.47
N VAL A 109 -8.76 -4.76 9.77
CA VAL A 109 -9.35 -4.42 11.08
C VAL A 109 -10.43 -5.41 11.48
N ASN A 110 -11.33 -5.77 10.55
CA ASN A 110 -12.36 -6.80 10.79
C ASN A 110 -11.77 -8.18 11.09
N THR A 111 -10.60 -8.50 10.51
CA THR A 111 -9.89 -9.74 10.84
C THR A 111 -9.28 -9.68 12.23
N LEU A 112 -8.66 -8.56 12.59
CA LEU A 112 -8.08 -8.33 13.92
C LEU A 112 -9.16 -8.33 15.01
N LEU A 113 -10.33 -7.74 14.78
CA LEU A 113 -11.47 -7.78 15.70
C LEU A 113 -11.91 -9.21 16.03
N ARG A 114 -11.89 -10.11 15.03
CA ARG A 114 -12.23 -11.52 15.25
C ARG A 114 -11.17 -12.30 16.03
N VAL A 115 -9.89 -11.95 15.85
CA VAL A 115 -8.76 -12.63 16.50
C VAL A 115 -8.55 -12.12 17.93
N ILE A 116 -8.66 -10.82 18.13
CA ILE A 116 -8.37 -10.15 19.42
C ILE A 116 -9.61 -10.12 20.30
N GLY A 117 -10.79 -9.94 19.70
CA GLY A 117 -12.06 -9.75 20.39
C GLY A 117 -12.43 -8.27 20.52
N GLU A 118 -13.70 -7.98 20.27
CA GLU A 118 -14.22 -6.60 20.27
C GLU A 118 -14.10 -5.92 21.63
N ASN A 119 -14.36 -6.67 22.71
CA ASN A 119 -14.42 -6.17 24.07
C ASN A 119 -13.08 -6.24 24.81
N THR A 120 -11.99 -6.67 24.17
CA THR A 120 -10.65 -6.72 24.76
C THR A 120 -10.24 -5.32 25.19
N ARG A 121 -9.88 -5.15 26.48
CA ARG A 121 -9.44 -3.86 27.00
C ARG A 121 -8.03 -3.57 26.50
N LEU A 122 -7.81 -2.36 26.03
CA LEU A 122 -6.52 -1.95 25.45
C LEU A 122 -5.37 -2.02 26.47
N VAL A 123 -5.66 -1.76 27.74
CA VAL A 123 -4.65 -1.77 28.80
C VAL A 123 -4.18 -3.17 29.19
N ASP A 124 -4.95 -4.22 28.80
CA ASP A 124 -4.63 -5.62 29.11
C ASP A 124 -3.86 -6.28 27.96
N ILE A 125 -3.68 -5.59 26.82
CA ILE A 125 -2.92 -6.13 25.68
C ILE A 125 -1.44 -6.01 25.93
N GLU A 126 -0.79 -7.13 26.22
CA GLU A 126 0.64 -7.21 26.48
C GLU A 126 1.43 -7.69 25.23
N HIS A 127 2.76 -7.59 25.28
CA HIS A 127 3.62 -8.05 24.17
C HIS A 127 3.41 -9.54 23.85
N ALA A 128 3.18 -10.38 24.85
CA ALA A 128 2.91 -11.81 24.66
C ALA A 128 1.63 -12.05 23.85
N ASP A 129 0.60 -11.22 24.05
CA ASP A 129 -0.66 -11.31 23.30
C ASP A 129 -0.45 -10.98 21.83
N ILE A 130 0.39 -9.99 21.53
CA ILE A 130 0.74 -9.65 20.14
C ILE A 130 1.39 -10.84 19.41
N LEU A 131 2.26 -11.58 20.09
CA LEU A 131 2.88 -12.80 19.55
C LEU A 131 1.84 -13.93 19.39
N HIS A 132 0.91 -14.06 20.34
CA HIS A 132 -0.21 -15.01 20.25
C HIS A 132 -1.12 -14.67 19.06
N TYR A 133 -1.55 -13.43 18.89
CA TYR A 133 -2.36 -13.00 17.75
C TYR A 133 -1.66 -13.27 16.42
N ARG A 134 -0.34 -13.03 16.33
CA ARG A 134 0.45 -13.39 15.14
C ARG A 134 0.41 -14.90 14.86
N LYS A 135 0.50 -15.75 15.89
CA LYS A 135 0.39 -17.22 15.76
C LYS A 135 -1.01 -17.59 15.24
N GLU A 136 -2.08 -17.06 15.84
CA GLU A 136 -3.45 -17.28 15.39
C GLU A 136 -3.69 -16.82 13.94
N LEU A 137 -3.10 -15.71 13.55
CA LEU A 137 -3.17 -15.25 12.16
C LEU A 137 -2.45 -16.20 11.20
N LEU A 138 -1.35 -16.85 11.63
CA LEU A 138 -0.56 -17.79 10.81
C LEU A 138 -1.20 -19.17 10.71
N THR A 139 -1.75 -19.70 11.79
CA THR A 139 -2.15 -21.11 11.90
C THR A 139 -3.64 -21.32 12.13
N GLY A 140 -4.35 -20.28 12.57
CA GLY A 140 -5.76 -20.35 12.91
C GLY A 140 -6.66 -20.54 11.69
N THR A 141 -7.87 -20.99 11.92
CA THR A 141 -8.87 -21.22 10.88
C THR A 141 -9.42 -19.91 10.35
N ILE A 142 -9.40 -19.76 9.03
CA ILE A 142 -10.02 -18.62 8.33
C ILE A 142 -11.44 -19.02 7.96
N ILE A 143 -12.43 -18.43 8.64
CA ILE A 143 -13.83 -18.59 8.28
C ILE A 143 -14.21 -17.48 7.31
N ASN A 144 -14.66 -17.84 6.11
CA ASN A 144 -15.30 -16.89 5.22
C ASN A 144 -16.78 -16.77 5.60
N PRO A 145 -17.28 -15.61 6.07
CA PRO A 145 -18.69 -15.47 6.47
C PRO A 145 -19.68 -15.81 5.35
N ALA A 146 -19.29 -15.61 4.08
CA ALA A 146 -20.12 -15.96 2.92
C ALA A 146 -20.09 -17.45 2.56
N MET A 147 -19.11 -18.21 3.06
CA MET A 147 -18.92 -19.64 2.82
C MET A 147 -18.30 -20.31 4.05
N PRO A 148 -19.07 -20.47 5.16
CA PRO A 148 -18.54 -20.96 6.43
C PRO A 148 -17.92 -22.37 6.34
N ASN A 149 -18.44 -23.21 5.44
CA ASN A 149 -17.99 -24.60 5.24
C ASN A 149 -16.68 -24.72 4.45
N LEU A 150 -16.17 -23.63 3.87
CA LEU A 150 -14.89 -23.57 3.14
C LEU A 150 -13.79 -22.93 4.00
N GLY A 151 -13.66 -23.39 5.25
CA GLY A 151 -12.60 -22.94 6.14
C GLY A 151 -11.21 -23.25 5.57
N ARG A 152 -10.32 -22.27 5.58
CA ARG A 152 -8.92 -22.42 5.20
C ARG A 152 -8.03 -22.29 6.43
N GLN A 153 -7.06 -23.19 6.57
CA GLN A 153 -6.05 -23.13 7.62
C GLN A 153 -4.94 -22.15 7.25
N GLY A 154 -4.64 -21.25 8.16
CA GLY A 154 -3.52 -20.34 8.11
C GLY A 154 -3.55 -19.27 6.99
N ARG A 155 -2.78 -18.21 7.18
CA ARG A 155 -2.57 -17.14 6.22
C ARG A 155 -1.11 -17.10 5.75
N ALA A 156 -0.89 -16.67 4.51
CA ALA A 156 0.46 -16.47 4.00
C ALA A 156 1.22 -15.46 4.88
N PRO A 157 2.52 -15.66 5.16
CA PRO A 157 3.34 -14.77 5.98
C PRO A 157 3.29 -13.30 5.54
N SER A 158 3.20 -13.02 4.22
CA SER A 158 3.05 -11.67 3.68
C SER A 158 1.73 -11.00 4.11
N THR A 159 0.64 -11.78 4.18
CA THR A 159 -0.67 -11.31 4.66
C THR A 159 -0.62 -11.04 6.16
N VAL A 160 -0.01 -11.94 6.93
CA VAL A 160 0.16 -11.75 8.38
C VAL A 160 1.01 -10.52 8.67
N ASN A 161 2.13 -10.32 7.97
CA ASN A 161 2.95 -9.11 8.10
C ASN A 161 2.16 -7.83 7.85
N LYS A 162 1.26 -7.83 6.86
CA LYS A 162 0.34 -6.71 6.61
C LYS A 162 -0.61 -6.47 7.79
N GLN A 163 -1.21 -7.54 8.32
CA GLN A 163 -2.16 -7.45 9.43
C GLN A 163 -1.47 -6.96 10.70
N MET A 164 -0.29 -7.48 10.99
CA MET A 164 0.53 -7.04 12.14
C MET A 164 1.00 -5.58 12.00
N ALA A 165 1.28 -5.11 10.79
CA ALA A 165 1.62 -3.70 10.55
C ALA A 165 0.44 -2.78 10.89
N VAL A 166 -0.78 -3.13 10.49
CA VAL A 166 -1.99 -2.37 10.84
C VAL A 166 -2.23 -2.41 12.34
N LEU A 167 -2.12 -3.57 13.00
CA LEU A 167 -2.25 -3.69 14.45
C LEU A 167 -1.24 -2.79 15.18
N SER A 168 0.02 -2.83 14.75
CA SER A 168 1.07 -1.98 15.31
C SER A 168 0.75 -0.48 15.14
N GLU A 169 0.19 -0.07 14.00
CA GLU A 169 -0.21 1.31 13.74
C GLU A 169 -1.39 1.74 14.63
N MET A 170 -2.37 0.87 14.83
CA MET A 170 -3.50 1.09 15.74
C MET A 170 -3.03 1.28 17.19
N LEU A 171 -2.15 0.40 17.68
CA LEU A 171 -1.61 0.48 19.04
C LEU A 171 -0.67 1.68 19.23
N LYS A 172 0.09 2.08 18.21
CA LYS A 172 0.86 3.34 18.19
C LYS A 172 -0.05 4.54 18.31
N LEU A 173 -1.18 4.55 17.60
CA LEU A 173 -2.18 5.61 17.73
C LEU A 173 -2.73 5.65 19.16
N ALA A 174 -3.07 4.50 19.75
CA ALA A 174 -3.57 4.40 21.12
C ALA A 174 -2.55 4.91 22.15
N ASN A 175 -1.26 4.57 21.97
CA ASN A 175 -0.19 5.03 22.85
C ASN A 175 0.05 6.55 22.73
N ARG A 176 0.15 7.09 21.52
CA ARG A 176 0.28 8.53 21.26
C ARG A 176 -0.90 9.33 21.79
N SER A 177 -2.11 8.76 21.73
CA SER A 177 -3.33 9.37 22.27
C SER A 177 -3.53 9.14 23.77
N GLN A 178 -2.57 8.47 24.43
CA GLN A 178 -2.60 8.16 25.89
C GLN A 178 -3.79 7.26 26.29
N PHE A 179 -4.31 6.45 25.38
CA PHE A 179 -5.29 5.41 25.71
C PHE A 179 -4.62 4.21 26.39
N ILE A 180 -3.35 3.94 26.03
CA ILE A 180 -2.44 3.01 26.69
C ILE A 180 -1.11 3.74 27.00
N LEU A 181 -0.44 3.34 28.09
CA LEU A 181 0.84 3.95 28.50
C LEU A 181 2.05 3.11 28.10
N HIS A 182 1.85 1.83 27.82
CA HIS A 182 2.87 0.89 27.37
C HIS A 182 2.83 0.70 25.86
N ALA A 183 3.85 0.08 25.29
CA ALA A 183 4.03 -0.10 23.84
C ALA A 183 4.16 -1.60 23.49
N PRO A 184 3.08 -2.40 23.54
CA PRO A 184 3.13 -3.85 23.38
C PRO A 184 3.56 -4.29 21.99
N TYR A 185 3.54 -3.38 21.02
CA TYR A 185 3.92 -3.61 19.61
C TYR A 185 5.43 -3.54 19.37
N GLU A 186 6.23 -3.04 20.33
CA GLU A 186 7.67 -2.92 20.17
C GLU A 186 8.36 -4.28 20.15
N GLY A 187 9.46 -4.40 19.41
CA GLY A 187 10.24 -5.65 19.31
C GLY A 187 9.59 -6.75 18.45
N VAL A 188 8.39 -6.56 17.90
CA VAL A 188 7.75 -7.55 17.03
C VAL A 188 8.36 -7.49 15.64
N SER A 189 9.27 -8.42 15.33
CA SER A 189 9.90 -8.53 14.02
C SER A 189 8.93 -9.07 12.95
N ARG A 190 9.17 -8.69 11.68
CA ARG A 190 8.44 -9.24 10.55
C ARG A 190 8.81 -10.69 10.30
N LEU A 191 7.85 -11.49 9.86
CA LEU A 191 8.09 -12.84 9.37
C LEU A 191 8.93 -12.79 8.11
N LYS A 192 9.90 -13.69 8.00
CA LYS A 192 10.68 -13.86 6.78
C LYS A 192 9.78 -14.28 5.63
N LEU A 193 10.01 -13.70 4.45
CA LEU A 193 9.27 -14.02 3.24
C LEU A 193 10.22 -14.72 2.26
N SER A 194 9.72 -15.77 1.60
CA SER A 194 10.39 -16.29 0.42
C SER A 194 10.26 -15.26 -0.72
N LYS A 195 11.33 -15.02 -1.45
CA LYS A 195 11.24 -14.26 -2.70
C LYS A 195 10.47 -15.13 -3.71
N ASN A 196 9.34 -14.63 -4.19
CA ASN A 196 8.67 -15.23 -5.33
C ASN A 196 9.30 -14.64 -6.59
N ASP A 197 10.02 -15.45 -7.30
CA ASP A 197 10.56 -15.06 -8.60
C ASP A 197 9.44 -14.81 -9.60
N PRO A 198 9.62 -13.85 -10.52
CA PRO A 198 8.75 -13.74 -11.69
C PRO A 198 8.66 -15.05 -12.45
N ASP A 199 7.48 -15.33 -13.00
CA ASP A 199 7.20 -16.50 -13.83
C ASP A 199 6.72 -16.04 -15.21
N PRO A 200 7.64 -15.49 -16.06
CA PRO A 200 7.28 -15.00 -17.38
C PRO A 200 6.80 -16.13 -18.29
N LEU A 201 6.00 -15.78 -19.30
CA LEU A 201 5.67 -16.70 -20.37
C LEU A 201 6.93 -17.00 -21.20
N LEU A 202 7.10 -18.27 -21.55
CA LEU A 202 8.03 -18.66 -22.61
C LEU A 202 7.41 -18.32 -23.97
N LEU A 203 8.22 -18.16 -25.02
CA LEU A 203 7.72 -17.76 -26.33
C LEU A 203 6.66 -18.75 -26.87
N HIS A 204 6.91 -20.04 -26.78
CA HIS A 204 5.95 -21.06 -27.22
C HIS A 204 4.66 -21.08 -26.39
N GLU A 205 4.74 -20.80 -25.06
CA GLU A 205 3.57 -20.68 -24.19
C GLU A 205 2.71 -19.46 -24.58
N TYR A 206 3.37 -18.34 -24.88
CA TYR A 206 2.68 -17.14 -25.36
C TYR A 206 1.98 -17.39 -26.71
N GLN A 207 2.67 -18.03 -27.66
CA GLN A 207 2.09 -18.38 -28.96
C GLN A 207 0.88 -19.33 -28.82
N ALA A 208 0.99 -20.36 -27.98
CA ALA A 208 -0.11 -21.26 -27.67
C ALA A 208 -1.29 -20.52 -27.02
N LEU A 209 -1.00 -19.60 -26.10
CA LEU A 209 -2.01 -18.82 -25.37
C LEU A 209 -2.84 -17.93 -26.31
N ILE A 210 -2.18 -17.16 -27.18
CA ILE A 210 -2.87 -16.28 -28.14
C ILE A 210 -3.63 -17.06 -29.22
N ALA A 211 -3.13 -18.23 -29.62
CA ALA A 211 -3.80 -19.11 -30.58
C ALA A 211 -5.05 -19.79 -30.01
N ALA A 212 -5.06 -20.09 -28.68
CA ALA A 212 -6.17 -20.77 -28.02
C ALA A 212 -7.35 -19.84 -27.67
N LEU A 213 -7.16 -18.53 -27.78
CA LEU A 213 -8.15 -17.53 -27.38
C LEU A 213 -8.89 -16.92 -28.57
N PRO A 214 -10.16 -16.49 -28.35
CA PRO A 214 -10.81 -15.60 -29.30
C PRO A 214 -9.95 -14.37 -29.58
N ARG A 215 -9.93 -13.89 -30.82
CA ARG A 215 -9.06 -12.80 -31.27
C ARG A 215 -9.15 -11.56 -30.36
N SER A 216 -10.32 -11.18 -29.94
CA SER A 216 -10.55 -10.07 -29.01
C SER A 216 -9.79 -10.20 -27.67
N GLN A 217 -9.69 -11.41 -27.14
CA GLN A 217 -8.95 -11.67 -25.90
C GLN A 217 -7.45 -11.80 -26.17
N ALA A 218 -7.07 -12.38 -27.32
CA ALA A 218 -5.68 -12.45 -27.75
C ALA A 218 -5.07 -11.06 -27.93
N LEU A 219 -5.79 -10.10 -28.53
CA LEU A 219 -5.33 -8.70 -28.67
C LEU A 219 -5.03 -8.03 -27.33
N ILE A 220 -5.85 -8.26 -26.28
CA ILE A 220 -5.58 -7.79 -24.93
C ILE A 220 -4.25 -8.33 -24.41
N ILE A 221 -3.99 -9.63 -24.62
CA ILE A 221 -2.76 -10.29 -24.15
C ILE A 221 -1.55 -9.79 -24.94
N ILE A 222 -1.66 -9.62 -26.26
CA ILE A 222 -0.59 -9.08 -27.10
C ILE A 222 -0.19 -7.69 -26.62
N VAL A 223 -1.16 -6.79 -26.41
CA VAL A 223 -0.90 -5.45 -25.90
C VAL A 223 -0.28 -5.53 -24.49
N ALA A 224 -0.83 -6.37 -23.59
CA ALA A 224 -0.31 -6.51 -22.23
C ALA A 224 1.15 -6.97 -22.18
N VAL A 225 1.51 -7.96 -23.00
CA VAL A 225 2.87 -8.53 -23.05
C VAL A 225 3.88 -7.58 -23.70
N HIS A 226 3.46 -6.78 -24.68
CA HIS A 226 4.39 -5.90 -25.42
C HIS A 226 4.40 -4.44 -24.96
N THR A 227 3.64 -4.08 -23.90
CA THR A 227 3.64 -2.75 -23.29
C THR A 227 4.02 -2.75 -21.81
N GLY A 228 3.97 -3.92 -21.16
CA GLY A 228 4.16 -4.03 -19.73
C GLY A 228 3.13 -3.27 -18.88
N MET A 229 1.98 -2.87 -19.44
CA MET A 229 0.90 -2.19 -18.71
C MET A 229 0.33 -3.08 -17.60
N ARG A 230 -0.09 -2.44 -16.51
CA ARG A 230 -0.82 -3.14 -15.44
C ARG A 230 -2.24 -3.52 -15.90
N PRO A 231 -2.83 -4.63 -15.43
CA PRO A 231 -4.18 -5.02 -15.85
C PRO A 231 -5.25 -3.94 -15.65
N GLY A 232 -5.10 -3.09 -14.62
CA GLY A 232 -6.00 -1.97 -14.40
C GLY A 232 -5.82 -0.82 -15.39
N GLU A 233 -4.61 -0.60 -15.88
CA GLU A 233 -4.29 0.38 -16.93
C GLU A 233 -4.87 -0.08 -18.26
N ILE A 234 -4.76 -1.37 -18.61
CA ILE A 234 -5.37 -1.96 -19.81
C ILE A 234 -6.90 -1.84 -19.78
N CYS A 235 -7.53 -2.10 -18.61
CA CYS A 235 -8.98 -1.94 -18.47
C CYS A 235 -9.46 -0.49 -18.63
N ALA A 236 -8.62 0.49 -18.34
CA ALA A 236 -8.94 1.92 -18.39
C ALA A 236 -8.44 2.61 -19.67
N LEU A 237 -7.82 1.86 -20.60
CA LEU A 237 -7.23 2.41 -21.81
C LEU A 237 -8.33 2.87 -22.76
N ALA A 238 -8.21 4.11 -23.22
CA ALA A 238 -9.13 4.73 -24.17
C ALA A 238 -8.39 5.14 -25.45
N TRP A 239 -9.14 5.29 -26.55
CA TRP A 239 -8.56 5.74 -27.82
C TRP A 239 -8.03 7.16 -27.75
N GLU A 240 -8.56 7.99 -26.87
CA GLU A 240 -8.08 9.33 -26.57
C GLU A 240 -6.66 9.34 -25.96
N ASP A 241 -6.17 8.19 -25.48
CA ASP A 241 -4.83 8.03 -24.90
C ASP A 241 -3.79 7.55 -25.92
N ILE A 242 -4.19 7.22 -27.16
CA ILE A 242 -3.34 6.52 -28.13
C ILE A 242 -3.10 7.37 -29.36
N ASP A 243 -1.84 7.55 -29.72
CA ASP A 243 -1.41 8.08 -31.01
C ASP A 243 -0.87 6.91 -31.85
N LEU A 244 -1.70 6.39 -32.76
CA LEU A 244 -1.31 5.28 -33.65
C LEU A 244 -0.29 5.70 -34.71
N VAL A 245 -0.14 7.00 -35.01
CA VAL A 245 0.82 7.51 -36.00
C VAL A 245 2.20 7.57 -35.35
N LYS A 246 2.29 8.16 -34.15
CA LYS A 246 3.55 8.18 -33.40
C LYS A 246 3.90 6.84 -32.76
N GLY A 247 2.93 5.93 -32.62
CA GLY A 247 3.11 4.67 -31.91
C GLY A 247 3.27 4.86 -30.40
N GLU A 248 2.40 5.67 -29.78
CA GLU A 248 2.50 6.02 -28.35
C GLU A 248 1.18 5.80 -27.61
N ILE A 249 1.30 5.41 -26.35
CA ILE A 249 0.18 5.37 -25.37
C ILE A 249 0.49 6.26 -24.20
N HIS A 250 -0.39 7.21 -23.86
CA HIS A 250 -0.32 7.98 -22.66
C HIS A 250 -1.12 7.32 -21.52
N VAL A 251 -0.44 6.73 -20.55
CA VAL A 251 -1.08 6.06 -19.40
C VAL A 251 -1.39 7.06 -18.30
N SER A 252 -2.63 7.47 -18.19
CA SER A 252 -3.10 8.44 -17.18
C SER A 252 -4.11 7.84 -16.19
N ARG A 253 -4.67 6.66 -16.48
CA ARG A 253 -5.77 6.06 -15.73
C ARG A 253 -5.53 4.58 -15.41
N SER A 254 -6.20 4.12 -14.36
CA SER A 254 -6.25 2.72 -13.95
C SER A 254 -7.62 2.38 -13.36
N LEU A 255 -8.17 1.22 -13.68
CA LEU A 255 -9.40 0.71 -13.11
C LEU A 255 -9.10 -0.11 -11.86
N THR A 256 -9.74 0.22 -10.74
CA THR A 256 -9.64 -0.56 -9.50
C THR A 256 -10.50 -1.84 -9.54
N ASN A 257 -10.32 -2.74 -8.56
CA ASN A 257 -11.18 -3.93 -8.44
C ASN A 257 -12.65 -3.58 -8.14
N LYS A 258 -12.91 -2.40 -7.59
CA LYS A 258 -14.26 -1.86 -7.34
C LYS A 258 -14.83 -1.09 -8.53
N ARG A 259 -14.21 -1.18 -9.70
CA ARG A 259 -14.59 -0.49 -10.94
C ARG A 259 -14.59 1.04 -10.80
N VAL A 260 -13.67 1.58 -10.02
CA VAL A 260 -13.44 3.02 -9.89
C VAL A 260 -12.24 3.41 -10.73
N PHE A 261 -12.37 4.43 -11.57
CA PHE A 261 -11.28 5.00 -12.36
C PHE A 261 -10.47 5.96 -11.49
N VAL A 262 -9.18 5.72 -11.43
CA VAL A 262 -8.22 6.46 -10.60
C VAL A 262 -6.93 6.70 -11.39
N PRO A 263 -6.05 7.64 -11.01
CA PRO A 263 -4.71 7.73 -11.58
C PRO A 263 -3.89 6.47 -11.25
N PRO A 264 -2.82 6.19 -11.99
CA PRO A 264 -1.82 5.18 -11.62
C PRO A 264 -1.34 5.35 -10.17
N LYS A 265 -0.88 4.25 -9.55
CA LYS A 265 -0.56 4.21 -8.11
C LYS A 265 0.54 5.20 -7.70
N THR A 266 1.53 5.43 -8.57
CA THR A 266 2.67 6.35 -8.37
C THR A 266 2.66 7.42 -9.44
N ASP A 267 3.40 8.51 -9.24
CA ASP A 267 3.55 9.56 -10.26
C ASP A 267 4.28 9.06 -11.50
N ALA A 268 5.32 8.25 -11.33
CA ALA A 268 5.99 7.55 -12.42
C ALA A 268 5.06 6.60 -13.21
N GLY A 269 3.91 6.25 -12.63
CA GLY A 269 2.88 5.48 -13.32
C GLY A 269 2.16 6.26 -14.42
N ILE A 270 2.12 7.61 -14.35
CA ILE A 270 1.66 8.48 -15.43
C ILE A 270 2.85 8.64 -16.38
N ARG A 271 2.71 8.06 -17.56
CA ARG A 271 3.82 7.93 -18.50
C ARG A 271 3.36 7.78 -19.93
N THR A 272 4.25 8.02 -20.88
CA THR A 272 4.07 7.65 -22.27
C THR A 272 4.84 6.38 -22.58
N ILE A 273 4.17 5.39 -23.15
CA ILE A 273 4.75 4.13 -23.63
C ILE A 273 4.97 4.24 -25.10
N THR A 274 6.20 4.00 -25.56
CA THR A 274 6.51 3.82 -26.98
C THR A 274 6.18 2.38 -27.37
N LEU A 275 5.34 2.20 -28.37
CA LEU A 275 4.82 0.92 -28.77
C LEU A 275 5.83 0.08 -29.56
N LEU A 276 6.03 -1.13 -29.11
CA LEU A 276 6.67 -2.15 -29.93
C LEU A 276 5.73 -2.58 -31.08
N LYS A 277 6.30 -2.95 -32.22
CA LYS A 277 5.53 -3.30 -33.43
C LYS A 277 4.36 -4.26 -33.17
N PRO A 278 4.50 -5.39 -32.41
CA PRO A 278 3.37 -6.28 -32.17
C PRO A 278 2.20 -5.62 -31.42
N ALA A 279 2.48 -4.70 -30.49
CA ALA A 279 1.44 -3.95 -29.77
C ALA A 279 0.76 -2.92 -30.68
N LEU A 280 1.54 -2.24 -31.53
CA LEU A 280 0.99 -1.28 -32.49
C LEU A 280 0.08 -1.96 -33.51
N ASP A 281 0.52 -3.09 -34.07
CA ASP A 281 -0.27 -3.85 -35.02
C ASP A 281 -1.58 -4.37 -34.39
N ALA A 282 -1.50 -4.87 -33.14
CA ALA A 282 -2.67 -5.31 -32.39
C ALA A 282 -3.65 -4.17 -32.09
N LEU A 283 -3.16 -2.98 -31.81
CA LEU A 283 -3.99 -1.81 -31.57
C LEU A 283 -4.62 -1.27 -32.86
N LYS A 284 -3.92 -1.32 -33.99
CA LYS A 284 -4.50 -1.01 -35.31
C LYS A 284 -5.66 -1.94 -35.65
N GLU A 285 -5.47 -3.25 -35.45
CA GLU A 285 -6.55 -4.22 -35.64
C GLU A 285 -7.72 -3.97 -34.67
N GLN A 286 -7.43 -3.67 -33.41
CA GLN A 286 -8.46 -3.36 -32.42
C GLN A 286 -9.21 -2.06 -32.75
N TYR A 287 -8.58 -1.09 -33.42
CA TYR A 287 -9.21 0.16 -33.82
C TYR A 287 -10.32 -0.05 -34.83
N GLU A 288 -10.16 -0.99 -35.78
CA GLU A 288 -11.21 -1.36 -36.74
C GLU A 288 -12.48 -1.87 -36.02
N VAL A 289 -12.34 -2.44 -34.83
CA VAL A 289 -13.44 -3.02 -34.06
C VAL A 289 -14.10 -2.03 -33.11
N THR A 290 -13.31 -1.19 -32.44
CA THR A 290 -13.81 -0.34 -31.36
C THR A 290 -13.56 1.15 -31.56
N GLY A 291 -12.81 1.55 -32.59
CA GLY A 291 -12.48 2.94 -32.87
C GLY A 291 -13.68 3.84 -33.12
N ALA A 292 -14.78 3.27 -33.67
CA ALA A 292 -16.04 3.98 -33.92
C ALA A 292 -17.08 3.83 -32.80
N ASN A 293 -16.77 3.13 -31.70
CA ASN A 293 -17.72 2.97 -30.59
C ASN A 293 -18.10 4.34 -29.97
N PRO A 294 -19.31 4.48 -29.42
CA PRO A 294 -19.71 5.70 -28.74
C PRO A 294 -18.86 5.94 -27.49
N LYS A 295 -18.57 7.20 -27.21
CA LYS A 295 -17.93 7.61 -25.96
C LYS A 295 -18.80 7.28 -24.75
N GLN A 296 -18.16 6.97 -23.66
CA GLN A 296 -18.79 6.63 -22.39
C GLN A 296 -18.40 7.65 -21.34
N GLU A 297 -19.38 8.16 -20.61
CA GLU A 297 -19.14 9.04 -19.48
C GLU A 297 -18.70 8.22 -18.28
N ILE A 298 -17.55 8.58 -17.70
CA ILE A 298 -17.02 7.96 -16.49
C ILE A 298 -16.70 9.03 -15.44
N ARG A 299 -16.78 8.63 -14.17
CA ARG A 299 -16.29 9.45 -13.06
C ARG A 299 -14.87 9.06 -12.73
N PHE A 300 -13.94 9.96 -12.94
CA PHE A 300 -12.53 9.81 -12.57
C PHE A 300 -12.31 10.40 -11.18
N HIS A 301 -11.67 9.64 -10.29
CA HIS A 301 -11.36 10.04 -8.92
C HIS A 301 -9.89 10.41 -8.82
N HIS A 302 -9.61 11.66 -8.51
CA HIS A 302 -8.24 12.14 -8.28
C HIS A 302 -7.64 11.55 -7.00
N ARG A 303 -6.34 11.75 -6.79
CA ARG A 303 -5.66 11.35 -5.54
C ARG A 303 -6.12 12.19 -4.35
N GLU A 304 -6.51 13.44 -4.59
CA GLU A 304 -7.13 14.30 -3.59
C GLU A 304 -8.50 13.74 -3.20
N ILE A 305 -8.71 13.60 -1.89
CA ILE A 305 -9.95 13.03 -1.35
C ILE A 305 -11.13 13.92 -1.74
N GLY A 306 -12.18 13.31 -2.26
CA GLY A 306 -13.41 14.00 -2.68
C GLY A 306 -13.35 14.68 -4.05
N LYS A 307 -12.16 14.82 -4.67
CA LYS A 307 -12.03 15.43 -5.99
C LYS A 307 -12.35 14.43 -7.09
N THR A 308 -13.36 14.71 -7.89
CA THR A 308 -13.77 13.88 -9.02
C THR A 308 -13.94 14.73 -10.28
N GLU A 309 -13.84 14.09 -11.43
CA GLU A 309 -13.96 14.70 -12.76
C GLU A 309 -14.79 13.77 -13.65
N GLN A 310 -15.62 14.34 -14.52
CA GLN A 310 -16.30 13.58 -15.58
C GLN A 310 -15.42 13.55 -16.81
N GLN A 311 -15.20 12.35 -17.35
CA GLN A 311 -14.44 12.15 -18.59
C GLN A 311 -15.29 11.36 -19.60
N SER A 312 -15.25 11.78 -20.86
CA SER A 312 -15.93 11.15 -21.98
C SER A 312 -14.95 10.38 -22.81
N LEU A 313 -14.97 9.05 -22.73
CA LEU A 313 -13.92 8.17 -23.23
C LEU A 313 -14.45 7.05 -24.13
N ARG A 314 -13.66 6.66 -25.12
CA ARG A 314 -13.91 5.55 -26.01
C ARG A 314 -12.95 4.41 -25.66
N PHE A 315 -13.43 3.38 -24.98
CA PHE A 315 -12.57 2.30 -24.50
C PHE A 315 -12.03 1.44 -25.64
N VAL A 316 -10.73 1.16 -25.58
CA VAL A 316 -10.02 0.29 -26.55
C VAL A 316 -10.56 -1.13 -26.49
N PHE A 317 -10.70 -1.69 -25.31
CA PHE A 317 -11.21 -3.04 -25.10
C PHE A 317 -12.62 -3.01 -24.49
N SER A 318 -13.61 -3.28 -25.31
CA SER A 318 -15.02 -3.28 -24.93
C SER A 318 -15.66 -4.65 -25.13
N PRO A 319 -16.35 -5.23 -24.10
CA PRO A 319 -17.04 -6.51 -24.24
C PRO A 319 -18.18 -6.50 -25.26
N THR A 320 -18.86 -5.35 -25.41
CA THR A 320 -20.02 -5.21 -26.31
C THR A 320 -19.67 -5.34 -27.79
N ALA A 321 -18.41 -5.04 -28.13
CA ALA A 321 -17.94 -5.22 -29.52
C ALA A 321 -17.89 -6.70 -29.98
N TYR A 322 -17.92 -7.64 -29.00
CA TYR A 322 -17.71 -9.06 -29.28
C TYR A 322 -18.80 -9.99 -28.72
N SER A 323 -19.74 -9.46 -27.96
CA SER A 323 -20.80 -10.27 -27.37
C SER A 323 -21.99 -9.39 -26.96
N SER A 324 -23.16 -10.01 -26.78
CA SER A 324 -24.37 -9.38 -26.20
C SER A 324 -24.20 -8.98 -24.72
N ARG A 325 -23.03 -9.17 -24.13
CA ARG A 325 -22.76 -8.77 -22.72
C ARG A 325 -22.78 -7.27 -22.60
N LYS A 326 -23.57 -6.77 -21.64
CA LYS A 326 -23.61 -5.35 -21.30
C LYS A 326 -22.31 -4.94 -20.60
N GLY A 327 -21.68 -3.87 -21.06
CA GLY A 327 -20.51 -3.26 -20.43
C GLY A 327 -19.61 -2.57 -21.46
N SER A 328 -19.23 -1.34 -21.16
CA SER A 328 -18.44 -0.50 -22.08
C SER A 328 -16.94 -0.79 -22.00
N TYR A 329 -16.49 -1.45 -20.93
CA TYR A 329 -15.07 -1.78 -20.70
C TYR A 329 -14.91 -3.10 -19.93
N PHE A 330 -13.75 -3.74 -20.09
CA PHE A 330 -13.41 -4.93 -19.32
C PHE A 330 -13.04 -4.59 -17.88
N SER A 331 -13.45 -5.44 -16.93
CA SER A 331 -12.94 -5.40 -15.56
C SER A 331 -11.67 -6.23 -15.43
N LYS A 332 -10.87 -6.00 -14.38
CA LYS A 332 -9.72 -6.84 -14.08
C LYS A 332 -10.10 -8.31 -13.91
N ASN A 333 -11.26 -8.60 -13.31
CA ASN A 333 -11.76 -9.96 -13.14
C ASN A 333 -12.11 -10.59 -14.50
N SER A 334 -12.64 -9.81 -15.44
CA SER A 334 -12.94 -10.31 -16.82
C SER A 334 -11.65 -10.69 -17.55
N ILE A 335 -10.60 -9.85 -17.44
CA ILE A 335 -9.29 -10.16 -18.01
C ILE A 335 -8.69 -11.40 -17.33
N ALA A 336 -8.76 -11.49 -15.99
CA ALA A 336 -8.25 -12.63 -15.24
C ALA A 336 -8.97 -13.94 -15.61
N TYR A 337 -10.28 -13.88 -15.82
CA TYR A 337 -11.06 -15.03 -16.26
C TYR A 337 -10.67 -15.47 -17.68
N GLY A 338 -10.53 -14.52 -18.61
CA GLY A 338 -10.06 -14.79 -19.98
C GLY A 338 -8.67 -15.41 -20.01
N TRP A 339 -7.76 -14.85 -19.21
CA TRP A 339 -6.40 -15.37 -19.03
C TRP A 339 -6.40 -16.81 -18.50
N LYS A 340 -7.11 -17.07 -17.41
CA LYS A 340 -7.21 -18.42 -16.82
C LYS A 340 -7.82 -19.43 -17.78
N ARG A 341 -8.86 -19.03 -18.52
CA ARG A 341 -9.46 -19.87 -19.56
C ARG A 341 -8.45 -20.16 -20.68
N GLY A 342 -7.71 -19.15 -21.13
CA GLY A 342 -6.70 -19.28 -22.17
C GLY A 342 -5.57 -20.20 -21.78
N THR A 343 -5.01 -20.06 -20.57
CA THR A 343 -3.94 -20.95 -20.09
C THR A 343 -4.39 -22.42 -20.02
N LYS A 344 -5.66 -22.64 -19.62
CA LYS A 344 -6.24 -23.99 -19.61
C LYS A 344 -6.42 -24.57 -21.03
N LEU A 345 -6.93 -23.77 -21.98
CA LEU A 345 -7.13 -24.18 -23.37
C LEU A 345 -5.80 -24.44 -24.10
N ALA A 346 -4.80 -23.61 -23.81
CA ALA A 346 -3.45 -23.75 -24.36
C ALA A 346 -2.64 -24.88 -23.70
N ASN A 347 -3.18 -25.54 -22.68
CA ASN A 347 -2.50 -26.55 -21.87
C ASN A 347 -1.13 -26.09 -21.33
N ILE A 348 -1.06 -24.84 -20.88
CA ILE A 348 0.12 -24.25 -20.24
C ILE A 348 -0.10 -24.04 -18.76
N ARG A 349 0.99 -23.88 -17.99
CA ARG A 349 0.94 -23.65 -16.56
C ARG A 349 0.09 -22.42 -16.23
N GLU A 350 -0.84 -22.56 -15.27
CA GLU A 350 -1.67 -21.44 -14.82
C GLU A 350 -0.82 -20.36 -14.13
N ARG A 351 -0.96 -19.13 -14.60
CA ARG A 351 -0.29 -17.94 -14.06
C ARG A 351 -1.29 -16.81 -13.83
N ASN A 352 -0.91 -15.88 -12.96
CA ASN A 352 -1.66 -14.65 -12.80
C ASN A 352 -1.48 -13.73 -14.03
N PRO A 353 -2.51 -13.01 -14.51
CA PRO A 353 -2.39 -12.04 -15.61
C PRO A 353 -1.29 -10.99 -15.44
N TYR A 354 -0.91 -10.67 -14.21
CA TYR A 354 0.19 -9.76 -13.92
C TYR A 354 1.54 -10.26 -14.45
N GLN A 355 1.65 -11.57 -14.74
CA GLN A 355 2.85 -12.16 -15.37
C GLN A 355 3.07 -11.67 -16.81
N SER A 356 2.06 -11.11 -17.51
CA SER A 356 2.27 -10.41 -18.77
C SER A 356 3.29 -9.28 -18.65
N ARG A 357 3.21 -8.52 -17.55
CA ARG A 357 4.14 -7.43 -17.26
C ARG A 357 5.53 -7.94 -16.88
N HIS A 358 5.63 -9.06 -16.18
CA HIS A 358 6.91 -9.72 -15.93
C HIS A 358 7.51 -10.29 -17.23
N THR A 359 6.67 -10.82 -18.13
CA THR A 359 7.09 -11.27 -19.46
C THR A 359 7.67 -10.13 -20.28
N TYR A 360 7.01 -8.95 -20.30
CA TYR A 360 7.55 -7.77 -20.96
C TYR A 360 8.97 -7.43 -20.45
N ALA A 361 9.14 -7.34 -19.14
CA ALA A 361 10.44 -6.99 -18.55
C ALA A 361 11.52 -8.03 -18.87
N CYS A 362 11.22 -9.33 -18.72
CA CYS A 362 12.18 -10.39 -19.00
C CYS A 362 12.56 -10.41 -20.48
N TRP A 363 11.58 -10.34 -21.40
CA TRP A 363 11.83 -10.40 -22.83
C TRP A 363 12.60 -9.19 -23.35
N THR A 364 12.26 -8.00 -22.86
CA THR A 364 12.99 -6.77 -23.26
C THR A 364 14.41 -6.75 -22.69
N LEU A 365 14.63 -7.25 -21.46
CA LEU A 365 15.98 -7.46 -20.92
C LEU A 365 16.78 -8.46 -21.76
N MET A 366 16.19 -9.62 -22.07
CA MET A 366 16.81 -10.65 -22.92
C MET A 366 17.11 -10.13 -24.32
N ALA A 367 16.34 -9.18 -24.83
CA ALA A 367 16.60 -8.48 -26.08
C ALA A 367 17.65 -7.35 -25.98
N GLY A 368 18.28 -7.17 -24.81
CA GLY A 368 19.34 -6.17 -24.60
C GLY A 368 18.83 -4.75 -24.34
N ALA A 369 17.55 -4.55 -24.03
CA ALA A 369 17.03 -3.22 -23.76
C ALA A 369 17.60 -2.64 -22.44
N ASN A 370 17.87 -1.32 -22.44
CA ASN A 370 18.36 -0.62 -21.28
C ASN A 370 17.38 -0.72 -20.10
N PRO A 371 17.80 -1.15 -18.89
CA PRO A 371 16.93 -1.26 -17.73
C PRO A 371 16.24 0.04 -17.33
N SER A 372 16.85 1.20 -17.56
CA SER A 372 16.21 2.51 -17.32
C SER A 372 15.08 2.77 -18.30
N PHE A 373 15.24 2.39 -19.58
CA PHE A 373 14.16 2.43 -20.56
C PHE A 373 13.01 1.51 -20.14
N ILE A 374 13.31 0.27 -19.74
CA ILE A 374 12.28 -0.68 -19.27
C ILE A 374 11.55 -0.12 -18.05
N ALA A 375 12.27 0.46 -17.08
CA ALA A 375 11.68 1.08 -15.89
C ALA A 375 10.72 2.21 -16.27
N SER A 376 11.11 3.11 -17.15
CA SER A 376 10.26 4.21 -17.64
C SER A 376 9.02 3.71 -18.35
N GLN A 377 9.16 2.74 -19.27
CA GLN A 377 8.03 2.13 -19.97
C GLN A 377 7.05 1.42 -19.03
N MET A 378 7.55 0.78 -17.99
CA MET A 378 6.73 0.12 -16.97
C MET A 378 6.16 1.09 -15.94
N GLY A 379 6.69 2.31 -15.79
CA GLY A 379 6.30 3.27 -14.73
C GLY A 379 6.78 2.80 -13.36
N HIS A 380 8.06 2.43 -13.28
CA HIS A 380 8.82 2.30 -12.05
C HIS A 380 9.49 3.66 -11.75
N GLU A 381 9.69 3.97 -10.48
CA GLU A 381 10.33 5.22 -10.07
C GLU A 381 11.80 5.27 -10.52
N ASP A 382 12.47 4.11 -10.52
CA ASP A 382 13.84 3.95 -10.98
C ASP A 382 14.11 2.54 -11.56
N ALA A 383 15.29 2.35 -12.13
CA ALA A 383 15.73 1.08 -12.68
C ALA A 383 16.06 0.02 -11.61
N ARG A 384 16.18 0.41 -10.34
CA ARG A 384 16.53 -0.50 -9.24
C ARG A 384 15.57 -1.68 -9.15
N MET A 385 14.26 -1.41 -9.30
CA MET A 385 13.25 -2.46 -9.28
C MET A 385 13.44 -3.46 -10.44
N VAL A 386 13.91 -3.00 -11.61
CA VAL A 386 14.20 -3.87 -12.74
C VAL A 386 15.39 -4.79 -12.40
N TYR A 387 16.44 -4.26 -11.81
CA TYR A 387 17.60 -5.07 -11.37
C TYR A 387 17.23 -6.03 -10.25
N GLU A 388 16.53 -5.57 -9.19
CA GLU A 388 16.19 -6.41 -8.03
C GLU A 388 15.29 -7.59 -8.38
N VAL A 389 14.41 -7.42 -9.35
CA VAL A 389 13.39 -8.42 -9.72
C VAL A 389 13.86 -9.30 -10.86
N TYR A 390 14.61 -8.75 -11.83
CA TYR A 390 14.88 -9.41 -13.11
C TYR A 390 16.38 -9.68 -13.39
N SER A 391 17.30 -9.38 -12.44
CA SER A 391 18.75 -9.53 -12.66
C SER A 391 19.18 -10.92 -13.13
N LYS A 392 18.50 -11.97 -12.71
CA LYS A 392 18.83 -13.34 -13.12
C LYS A 392 18.65 -13.59 -14.64
N TRP A 393 17.79 -12.81 -15.32
CA TRP A 393 17.64 -12.87 -16.78
C TRP A 393 18.68 -12.06 -17.53
N ILE A 394 19.52 -11.28 -16.84
CA ILE A 394 20.65 -10.54 -17.44
C ILE A 394 21.88 -11.45 -17.57
N GLY A 395 22.06 -12.39 -16.63
CA GLY A 395 23.27 -13.22 -16.54
C GLY A 395 23.50 -14.18 -17.73
N ASP A 396 22.45 -14.65 -18.38
CA ASP A 396 22.53 -15.62 -19.48
C ASP A 396 22.95 -14.96 -20.82
N MET A 397 23.17 -13.64 -20.85
CA MET A 397 23.42 -12.86 -22.07
C MET A 397 24.86 -12.36 -22.24
N ASN A 398 25.82 -12.79 -21.40
CA ASN A 398 27.16 -12.21 -21.43
C ASN A 398 27.84 -12.28 -22.81
N GLN A 399 27.65 -13.38 -23.56
CA GLN A 399 28.24 -13.52 -24.90
C GLN A 399 27.57 -12.59 -25.91
N ASP A 400 26.23 -12.45 -25.86
CA ASP A 400 25.49 -11.55 -26.73
C ASP A 400 25.81 -10.08 -26.42
N GLN A 401 26.05 -9.73 -25.16
CA GLN A 401 26.52 -8.40 -24.75
C GLN A 401 27.88 -8.07 -25.34
N VAL A 402 28.82 -9.01 -25.31
CA VAL A 402 30.16 -8.84 -25.91
C VAL A 402 30.04 -8.66 -27.42
N ASN A 403 29.20 -9.44 -28.10
CA ASN A 403 28.96 -9.33 -29.55
C ASN A 403 28.32 -7.98 -29.91
N MET A 404 27.33 -7.53 -29.13
CA MET A 404 26.69 -6.23 -29.30
C MET A 404 27.70 -5.08 -29.12
N LEU A 405 28.52 -5.13 -28.07
CA LEU A 405 29.55 -4.13 -27.81
C LEU A 405 30.59 -4.09 -28.91
N ASN A 406 31.07 -5.25 -29.39
CA ASN A 406 32.02 -5.34 -30.51
C ASN A 406 31.46 -4.74 -31.80
N ASN A 407 30.13 -4.82 -32.01
CA ASN A 407 29.46 -4.25 -33.19
C ASN A 407 29.18 -2.74 -33.07
N GLN A 408 29.06 -2.21 -31.87
CA GLN A 408 28.64 -0.83 -31.62
C GLN A 408 29.80 0.08 -31.17
N MET A 409 30.86 -0.48 -30.60
CA MET A 409 32.00 0.34 -30.21
C MET A 409 32.86 0.72 -31.42
N PRO A 410 33.35 1.97 -31.49
CA PRO A 410 34.25 2.38 -32.57
C PRO A 410 35.49 1.51 -32.60
N THR A 411 35.76 0.89 -33.73
CA THR A 411 36.94 0.02 -33.97
C THR A 411 38.19 0.81 -34.38
N ALA A 412 38.08 2.13 -34.54
CA ALA A 412 39.22 2.97 -34.91
C ALA A 412 40.18 3.11 -33.74
N LEU A 413 41.19 2.28 -33.71
CA LEU A 413 42.41 2.59 -32.94
C LEU A 413 42.98 3.93 -33.51
N PRO A 414 43.39 4.87 -32.65
CA PRO A 414 44.11 6.04 -33.11
C PRO A 414 45.32 5.57 -33.91
N PRO A 415 45.68 6.21 -35.05
CA PRO A 415 46.81 5.80 -35.85
C PRO A 415 48.03 5.71 -34.97
N GLY A 416 48.65 4.51 -34.94
CA GLY A 416 49.83 4.25 -34.12
C GLY A 416 50.88 5.32 -34.47
N ARG A 417 51.47 5.95 -33.47
CA ARG A 417 52.63 6.82 -33.68
C ARG A 417 53.67 6.02 -34.49
N PRO A 418 54.18 6.55 -35.61
CA PRO A 418 55.22 5.84 -36.33
C PRO A 418 56.35 5.55 -35.35
N HIS A 419 56.75 4.29 -35.26
CA HIS A 419 57.94 3.90 -34.51
C HIS A 419 59.12 4.71 -35.04
N GLY A 420 59.55 5.71 -34.27
CA GLY A 420 60.78 6.42 -34.56
C GLY A 420 61.92 5.43 -34.69
N GLN A 421 62.58 5.43 -35.82
CA GLN A 421 63.83 4.70 -36.02
C GLN A 421 64.81 5.11 -34.90
N GLY A 422 64.93 4.25 -33.90
CA GLY A 422 65.92 4.41 -32.84
C GLY A 422 67.32 4.33 -33.46
N SER A 423 67.97 5.45 -33.59
CA SER A 423 69.38 5.53 -33.89
C SER A 423 70.17 4.76 -32.84
N MET A 424 70.78 3.62 -33.25
CA MET A 424 71.83 2.93 -32.44
C MET A 424 72.98 3.89 -32.29
N ARG A 425 73.11 4.55 -31.17
CA ARG A 425 74.40 5.12 -30.76
C ARG A 425 75.27 3.95 -30.27
N LYS A 426 76.29 3.60 -31.10
CA LYS A 426 77.42 2.84 -30.66
C LYS A 426 78.09 3.59 -29.52
N VAL A 427 78.20 2.95 -28.38
CA VAL A 427 79.13 3.39 -27.33
C VAL A 427 80.42 2.56 -27.53
N ILE A 428 81.55 3.28 -27.79
CA ILE A 428 82.91 2.79 -27.75
C ILE A 428 83.37 2.86 -26.28
#